data_9255f1bef189e37a83744d9677524e08
#
_entry.id   9255f1bef189e37a83744d9677524e08
#
_cell.length_a   1.000
_cell.length_b   1.000
_cell.length_c   1.000
_cell.angle_alpha   90.00
_cell.angle_beta   90.00
_cell.angle_gamma   90.00
#
_symmetry.space_group_name_H-M   'P 1'
#
loop_
_entity.id
_entity.type
_entity.pdbx_description
1 polymer ?
#
loop_
_entity_poly.entity_id
_entity_poly.type
_entity_poly.pdbx_seq_one_letter_code
_entity_poly.pdbx_strand_id
1 'polypeptide(L)'
;EHSRRGARIAWGGKALAAYILLRELGPGADPLGSENILILANGLLTGAPFSTATRFSAVARSPLTGAFGESEAGGFWGPELKLAGWEAIVMTGRAADPVYLWIRDDQVEIRDARHLWKRDPEEVQATIRQETTEKLARVLQIGLGAENLVRFGALTNELRHFNGRSGMGAVMGSKQVKAVAVRGAGKYLETAYESQPIGDLGKRLARAVKEHPSSWDLQVKGTPGLTAGLNAAGILPTRNFHQGAFEGVEKLRW
;
A
#
# COMPACT_ATOMS: atom_id res chain seq x y z
N GLU A 1 -13.86 -20.88 1.19
CA GLU A 1 -15.12 -20.67 1.99
C GLU A 1 -14.99 -19.48 2.95
N HIS A 2 -13.85 -19.27 3.62
CA HIS A 2 -13.58 -18.14 4.54
C HIS A 2 -13.62 -16.78 3.82
N SER A 3 -13.15 -16.69 2.58
CA SER A 3 -13.11 -15.43 1.81
C SER A 3 -14.49 -14.91 1.43
N ARG A 4 -15.44 -15.79 1.08
CA ARG A 4 -16.80 -15.39 0.70
C ARG A 4 -17.63 -14.86 1.87
N ARG A 5 -17.43 -15.41 3.07
CA ARG A 5 -18.11 -14.94 4.28
C ARG A 5 -17.52 -13.61 4.77
N GLY A 6 -16.21 -13.47 4.72
CA GLY A 6 -15.51 -12.21 5.02
C GLY A 6 -15.92 -11.07 4.09
N ALA A 7 -16.02 -11.32 2.79
CA ALA A 7 -16.43 -10.33 1.80
C ALA A 7 -17.89 -9.85 1.98
N ARG A 8 -18.75 -10.65 2.59
CA ARG A 8 -20.14 -10.24 2.94
C ARG A 8 -20.23 -9.37 4.20
N ILE A 9 -19.24 -9.47 5.09
CA ILE A 9 -19.21 -8.77 6.38
C ILE A 9 -18.33 -7.53 6.30
N ALA A 10 -17.24 -7.58 5.51
CA ALA A 10 -16.26 -6.53 5.39
C ALA A 10 -15.95 -6.28 3.90
N TRP A 11 -16.28 -5.10 3.41
CA TRP A 11 -16.25 -4.72 1.99
C TRP A 11 -14.84 -4.39 1.48
N GLY A 12 -13.85 -5.23 1.79
CA GLY A 12 -12.47 -5.09 1.34
C GLY A 12 -11.63 -4.12 2.19
N GLY A 13 -10.40 -3.85 1.74
CA GLY A 13 -9.46 -2.95 2.37
C GLY A 13 -9.19 -3.30 3.83
N LYS A 14 -9.01 -2.28 4.66
CA LYS A 14 -8.74 -2.45 6.09
C LYS A 14 -9.84 -3.17 6.87
N ALA A 15 -11.10 -3.08 6.45
CA ALA A 15 -12.19 -3.78 7.12
C ALA A 15 -12.08 -5.30 6.94
N LEU A 16 -11.80 -5.76 5.72
CA LEU A 16 -11.53 -7.17 5.46
C LEU A 16 -10.27 -7.66 6.20
N ALA A 17 -9.20 -6.86 6.14
CA ALA A 17 -7.95 -7.20 6.81
C ALA A 17 -8.10 -7.25 8.34
N ALA A 18 -8.84 -6.31 8.94
CA ALA A 18 -9.16 -6.33 10.37
C ALA A 18 -9.98 -7.56 10.76
N TYR A 19 -10.97 -7.92 9.96
CA TYR A 19 -11.78 -9.11 10.17
C TYR A 19 -10.92 -10.39 10.19
N ILE A 20 -10.00 -10.52 9.21
CA ILE A 20 -9.08 -11.67 9.15
C ILE A 20 -8.14 -11.66 10.36
N LEU A 21 -7.50 -10.51 10.64
CA LEU A 21 -6.54 -10.39 11.73
C LEU A 21 -7.15 -10.74 13.09
N LEU A 22 -8.36 -10.24 13.39
CA LEU A 22 -9.04 -10.49 14.66
C LEU A 22 -9.47 -11.94 14.83
N ARG A 23 -9.67 -12.66 13.75
CA ARG A 23 -10.07 -14.08 13.81
C ARG A 23 -8.90 -15.04 13.90
N GLU A 24 -7.82 -14.72 13.19
CA GLU A 24 -6.74 -15.68 12.97
C GLU A 24 -5.52 -15.40 13.89
N LEU A 25 -5.37 -14.15 14.39
CA LEU A 25 -4.25 -13.81 15.25
C LEU A 25 -4.57 -14.06 16.72
N GLY A 26 -3.80 -14.95 17.35
CA GLY A 26 -3.89 -15.22 18.78
C GLY A 26 -3.53 -14.01 19.65
N PRO A 27 -4.11 -13.91 20.86
CA PRO A 27 -3.74 -12.90 21.82
C PRO A 27 -2.26 -13.05 22.23
N GLY A 28 -1.56 -11.92 22.39
CA GLY A 28 -0.17 -11.92 22.83
C GLY A 28 0.89 -12.25 21.78
N ALA A 29 0.53 -12.50 20.51
CA ALA A 29 1.47 -12.76 19.43
C ALA A 29 2.56 -11.69 19.35
N ASP A 30 3.83 -12.08 19.19
CA ASP A 30 4.91 -11.12 18.97
C ASP A 30 4.71 -10.42 17.61
N PRO A 31 4.71 -9.06 17.56
CA PRO A 31 4.56 -8.32 16.31
C PRO A 31 5.59 -8.64 15.24
N LEU A 32 6.79 -9.08 15.61
CA LEU A 32 7.85 -9.51 14.70
C LEU A 32 8.04 -11.03 14.66
N GLY A 33 7.22 -11.77 15.41
CA GLY A 33 7.20 -13.24 15.41
C GLY A 33 6.56 -13.83 14.15
N SER A 34 6.81 -15.11 13.93
CA SER A 34 6.23 -15.87 12.81
C SER A 34 4.70 -15.96 12.88
N GLU A 35 4.14 -15.89 14.10
CA GLU A 35 2.69 -15.96 14.36
C GLU A 35 1.95 -14.71 13.89
N ASN A 36 2.61 -13.54 13.84
CA ASN A 36 1.96 -12.34 13.33
C ASN A 36 1.54 -12.53 11.87
N ILE A 37 0.43 -11.91 11.50
CA ILE A 37 -0.15 -12.02 10.17
C ILE A 37 -0.02 -10.64 9.49
N LEU A 38 0.60 -10.60 8.31
CA LEU A 38 0.60 -9.41 7.46
C LEU A 38 -0.45 -9.59 6.36
N ILE A 39 -1.38 -8.65 6.28
CA ILE A 39 -2.46 -8.67 5.30
C ILE A 39 -2.34 -7.43 4.42
N LEU A 40 -2.24 -7.66 3.11
CA LEU A 40 -2.31 -6.63 2.07
C LEU A 40 -3.67 -6.75 1.40
N ALA A 41 -4.54 -5.75 1.53
CA ALA A 41 -5.91 -5.85 1.08
C ALA A 41 -6.37 -4.65 0.24
N ASN A 42 -6.96 -4.93 -0.90
CA ASN A 42 -7.60 -3.96 -1.77
C ASN A 42 -8.99 -3.56 -1.25
N GLY A 43 -9.34 -2.30 -1.44
CA GLY A 43 -10.72 -1.85 -1.28
C GLY A 43 -11.61 -2.30 -2.44
N LEU A 44 -12.92 -2.24 -2.23
CA LEU A 44 -13.89 -2.59 -3.27
C LEU A 44 -13.68 -1.78 -4.57
N LEU A 45 -13.36 -0.50 -4.43
CA LEU A 45 -13.16 0.41 -5.55
C LEU A 45 -11.70 0.50 -6.03
N THR A 46 -10.77 -0.25 -5.43
CA THR A 46 -9.36 -0.23 -5.88
C THR A 46 -9.28 -0.70 -7.33
N GLY A 47 -8.68 0.12 -8.19
CA GLY A 47 -8.59 -0.13 -9.64
C GLY A 47 -9.77 0.41 -10.46
N ALA A 48 -10.83 0.94 -9.82
CA ALA A 48 -11.91 1.60 -10.53
C ALA A 48 -11.41 2.85 -11.30
N PRO A 49 -12.06 3.24 -12.40
CA PRO A 49 -11.64 4.36 -13.23
C PRO A 49 -11.94 5.72 -12.59
N PHE A 50 -11.62 5.87 -11.31
CA PHE A 50 -11.78 7.11 -10.55
C PHE A 50 -10.45 7.64 -10.09
N SER A 51 -10.32 8.96 -10.02
CA SER A 51 -9.25 9.59 -9.28
C SER A 51 -9.26 9.07 -7.83
N THR A 52 -8.10 8.74 -7.27
CA THR A 52 -7.91 8.22 -5.90
C THR A 52 -8.31 6.76 -5.63
N ALA A 53 -8.94 6.07 -6.55
CA ALA A 53 -9.31 4.65 -6.41
C ALA A 53 -8.11 3.69 -6.58
N THR A 54 -6.98 4.02 -5.96
CA THR A 54 -5.73 3.24 -6.08
C THR A 54 -5.23 2.70 -4.75
N ARG A 55 -5.96 2.95 -3.66
CA ARG A 55 -5.49 2.62 -2.33
C ARG A 55 -5.68 1.15 -1.99
N PHE A 56 -4.67 0.62 -1.30
CA PHE A 56 -4.71 -0.66 -0.59
C PHE A 56 -4.23 -0.47 0.84
N SER A 57 -4.64 -1.35 1.74
CA SER A 57 -4.25 -1.35 3.14
C SER A 57 -3.27 -2.47 3.43
N ALA A 58 -2.25 -2.17 4.24
CA ALA A 58 -1.39 -3.14 4.90
C ALA A 58 -1.76 -3.19 6.39
N VAL A 59 -2.08 -4.36 6.91
CA VAL A 59 -2.60 -4.57 8.27
C VAL A 59 -1.85 -5.71 8.93
N ALA A 60 -1.45 -5.51 10.19
CA ALA A 60 -0.83 -6.51 11.06
C ALA A 60 -0.91 -6.06 12.53
N ARG A 61 -0.46 -6.88 13.47
CA ARG A 61 -0.07 -6.37 14.79
C ARG A 61 1.17 -5.49 14.64
N SER A 62 1.08 -4.25 15.07
CA SER A 62 2.13 -3.24 14.88
C SER A 62 3.33 -3.49 15.80
N PRO A 63 4.56 -3.59 15.27
CA PRO A 63 5.76 -3.64 16.11
C PRO A 63 6.07 -2.31 16.80
N LEU A 64 5.47 -1.21 16.34
CA LEU A 64 5.65 0.11 16.92
C LEU A 64 4.75 0.33 18.13
N THR A 65 3.49 -0.11 18.06
CA THR A 65 2.48 0.17 19.10
C THR A 65 2.05 -1.06 19.91
N GLY A 66 2.34 -2.27 19.42
CA GLY A 66 1.86 -3.53 20.01
C GLY A 66 0.35 -3.79 19.80
N ALA A 67 -0.37 -2.86 19.17
CA ALA A 67 -1.80 -2.92 18.90
C ALA A 67 -2.10 -3.22 17.43
N PHE A 68 -3.37 -3.08 17.03
CA PHE A 68 -3.78 -3.11 15.62
C PHE A 68 -3.03 -2.03 14.86
N GLY A 69 -2.30 -2.43 13.83
CA GLY A 69 -1.57 -1.56 12.94
C GLY A 69 -2.18 -1.57 11.55
N GLU A 70 -2.32 -0.38 10.98
CA GLU A 70 -2.85 -0.20 9.63
C GLU A 70 -2.10 0.93 8.93
N SER A 71 -1.86 0.76 7.64
CA SER A 71 -1.30 1.80 6.79
C SER A 71 -1.79 1.66 5.37
N GLU A 72 -2.25 2.76 4.78
CA GLU A 72 -2.71 2.80 3.39
C GLU A 72 -1.65 3.42 2.48
N ALA A 73 -1.52 2.88 1.28
CA ALA A 73 -0.75 3.50 0.20
C ALA A 73 -1.58 3.61 -1.08
N GLY A 74 -1.29 4.63 -1.87
CA GLY A 74 -1.75 4.77 -3.25
C GLY A 74 -0.79 4.07 -4.22
N GLY A 75 -0.72 4.56 -5.45
CA GLY A 75 0.11 3.99 -6.52
C GLY A 75 -0.63 3.00 -7.38
N PHE A 76 0.11 2.18 -8.11
CA PHE A 76 -0.49 1.25 -9.08
C PHE A 76 -0.43 -0.21 -8.63
N TRP A 77 0.27 -0.52 -7.53
CA TRP A 77 0.41 -1.90 -7.06
C TRP A 77 -0.94 -2.51 -6.64
N GLY A 78 -1.74 -1.78 -5.87
CA GLY A 78 -3.09 -2.24 -5.48
C GLY A 78 -3.99 -2.51 -6.68
N PRO A 79 -4.17 -1.55 -7.61
CA PRO A 79 -4.86 -1.79 -8.87
C PRO A 79 -4.34 -2.99 -9.66
N GLU A 80 -3.03 -3.17 -9.77
CA GLU A 80 -2.43 -4.29 -10.49
C GLU A 80 -2.76 -5.64 -9.84
N LEU A 81 -2.75 -5.70 -8.50
CA LEU A 81 -3.18 -6.89 -7.76
C LEU A 81 -4.65 -7.22 -8.04
N LYS A 82 -5.50 -6.20 -8.14
CA LYS A 82 -6.91 -6.36 -8.52
C LYS A 82 -7.06 -6.88 -9.95
N LEU A 83 -6.26 -6.36 -10.89
CA LEU A 83 -6.25 -6.82 -12.27
C LEU A 83 -5.73 -8.26 -12.40
N ALA A 84 -4.88 -8.70 -11.51
CA ALA A 84 -4.45 -10.09 -11.40
C ALA A 84 -5.51 -11.01 -10.77
N GLY A 85 -6.66 -10.48 -10.33
CA GLY A 85 -7.79 -11.24 -9.78
C GLY A 85 -7.77 -11.43 -8.26
N TRP A 86 -6.89 -10.72 -7.52
CA TRP A 86 -6.73 -10.88 -6.09
C TRP A 86 -7.27 -9.69 -5.30
N GLU A 87 -8.06 -9.97 -4.27
CA GLU A 87 -8.56 -8.97 -3.32
C GLU A 87 -7.59 -8.72 -2.17
N ALA A 88 -6.89 -9.75 -1.74
CA ALA A 88 -5.96 -9.66 -0.62
C ALA A 88 -4.88 -10.74 -0.69
N ILE A 89 -3.77 -10.47 -0.02
CA ILE A 89 -2.69 -11.42 0.26
C ILE A 89 -2.56 -11.52 1.78
N VAL A 90 -2.60 -12.73 2.31
CA VAL A 90 -2.42 -13.02 3.74
C VAL A 90 -1.11 -13.77 3.92
N MET A 91 -0.16 -13.16 4.61
CA MET A 91 1.16 -13.74 4.85
C MET A 91 1.26 -14.21 6.30
N THR A 92 1.41 -15.50 6.49
CA THR A 92 1.64 -16.17 7.79
C THR A 92 3.02 -16.84 7.80
N GLY A 93 3.50 -17.18 8.97
CA GLY A 93 4.79 -17.84 9.11
C GLY A 93 5.99 -16.93 8.81
N ARG A 94 7.14 -17.56 8.54
CA ARG A 94 8.40 -16.92 8.18
C ARG A 94 9.17 -17.84 7.24
N ALA A 95 9.70 -17.32 6.15
CA ALA A 95 10.60 -18.07 5.28
C ALA A 95 11.96 -18.31 5.96
N ALA A 96 12.64 -19.40 5.63
CA ALA A 96 13.99 -19.70 6.14
C ALA A 96 15.03 -18.72 5.58
N ASP A 97 14.93 -18.42 4.30
CA ASP A 97 15.76 -17.48 3.55
C ASP A 97 14.91 -16.36 2.96
N PRO A 98 15.53 -15.21 2.59
CA PRO A 98 14.83 -14.13 1.89
C PRO A 98 14.15 -14.60 0.61
N VAL A 99 12.88 -14.24 0.47
CA VAL A 99 12.06 -14.55 -0.71
C VAL A 99 11.35 -13.31 -1.25
N TYR A 100 10.91 -13.38 -2.50
CA TYR A 100 9.89 -12.47 -3.01
C TYR A 100 8.75 -13.25 -3.68
N LEU A 101 7.55 -12.67 -3.67
CA LEU A 101 6.40 -13.24 -4.36
C LEU A 101 6.34 -12.65 -5.77
N TRP A 102 6.18 -13.52 -6.77
CA TRP A 102 5.82 -13.14 -8.13
C TRP A 102 4.41 -13.61 -8.44
N ILE A 103 3.52 -12.67 -8.74
CA ILE A 103 2.12 -12.92 -9.06
C ILE A 103 1.88 -12.47 -10.49
N ARG A 104 1.47 -13.39 -11.34
CA ARG A 104 1.03 -13.12 -12.71
C ARG A 104 -0.35 -13.74 -12.92
N ASP A 105 -1.36 -12.89 -12.92
CA ASP A 105 -2.76 -13.32 -12.93
C ASP A 105 -3.05 -14.31 -11.77
N ASP A 106 -3.55 -15.50 -12.05
CA ASP A 106 -3.82 -16.56 -11.08
C ASP A 106 -2.58 -17.36 -10.63
N GLN A 107 -1.42 -17.10 -11.23
CA GLN A 107 -0.18 -17.78 -10.91
C GLN A 107 0.59 -17.06 -9.81
N VAL A 108 0.98 -17.80 -8.77
CA VAL A 108 1.77 -17.29 -7.66
C VAL A 108 3.03 -18.14 -7.47
N GLU A 109 4.18 -17.49 -7.51
CA GLU A 109 5.48 -18.12 -7.29
C GLU A 109 6.19 -17.47 -6.11
N ILE A 110 6.83 -18.28 -5.28
CA ILE A 110 7.78 -17.81 -4.27
C ILE A 110 9.18 -18.02 -4.83
N ARG A 111 9.93 -16.92 -4.97
CA ARG A 111 11.26 -16.92 -5.57
C ARG A 111 12.33 -16.51 -4.56
N ASP A 112 13.55 -16.99 -4.74
CA ASP A 112 14.70 -16.60 -3.93
C ASP A 112 14.98 -15.10 -4.07
N ALA A 113 15.18 -14.41 -2.93
CA ALA A 113 15.52 -13.02 -2.85
C ALA A 113 16.82 -12.73 -2.09
N ARG A 114 17.68 -13.72 -1.83
CA ARG A 114 18.96 -13.54 -1.12
C ARG A 114 19.84 -12.50 -1.79
N HIS A 115 19.87 -12.49 -3.13
CA HIS A 115 20.61 -11.52 -3.94
C HIS A 115 20.02 -10.11 -3.93
N LEU A 116 18.74 -9.96 -3.53
CA LEU A 116 18.02 -8.68 -3.41
C LEU A 116 18.09 -8.10 -1.99
N TRP A 117 18.46 -8.94 -1.00
CA TRP A 117 18.56 -8.51 0.39
C TRP A 117 19.70 -7.51 0.56
N LYS A 118 19.47 -6.46 1.34
CA LYS A 118 20.38 -5.32 1.54
C LYS A 118 20.62 -4.46 0.26
N ARG A 119 19.78 -4.61 -0.77
CA ARG A 119 19.82 -3.75 -1.95
C ARG A 119 18.80 -2.61 -1.84
N ASP A 120 19.13 -1.51 -2.50
CA ASP A 120 18.23 -0.36 -2.60
C ASP A 120 16.93 -0.71 -3.34
N PRO A 121 15.80 -0.10 -2.98
CA PRO A 121 14.52 -0.34 -3.63
C PRO A 121 14.54 -0.14 -5.16
N GLU A 122 15.32 0.78 -5.66
CA GLU A 122 15.46 1.01 -7.11
C GLU A 122 16.12 -0.17 -7.82
N GLU A 123 17.23 -0.68 -7.28
CA GLU A 123 17.91 -1.88 -7.77
C GLU A 123 17.01 -3.11 -7.72
N VAL A 124 16.32 -3.30 -6.60
CA VAL A 124 15.39 -4.43 -6.40
C VAL A 124 14.29 -4.42 -7.44
N GLN A 125 13.64 -3.27 -7.66
CA GLN A 125 12.59 -3.15 -8.67
C GLN A 125 13.10 -3.45 -10.08
N ALA A 126 14.28 -2.92 -10.44
CA ALA A 126 14.89 -3.15 -11.74
C ALA A 126 15.22 -4.63 -11.95
N THR A 127 15.84 -5.28 -10.93
CA THR A 127 16.21 -6.69 -10.98
C THR A 127 14.98 -7.60 -11.11
N ILE A 128 13.95 -7.39 -10.30
CA ILE A 128 12.70 -8.18 -10.37
C ILE A 128 12.06 -8.06 -11.76
N ARG A 129 12.00 -6.85 -12.34
CA ARG A 129 11.48 -6.66 -13.70
C ARG A 129 12.29 -7.37 -14.76
N GLN A 130 13.60 -7.46 -14.60
CA GLN A 130 14.48 -8.21 -15.49
C GLN A 130 14.26 -9.72 -15.35
N GLU A 131 14.26 -10.26 -14.13
CA GLU A 131 14.07 -11.68 -13.85
C GLU A 131 12.70 -12.20 -14.28
N THR A 132 11.67 -11.39 -14.12
CA THR A 132 10.31 -11.74 -14.56
C THR A 132 10.07 -11.49 -16.04
N THR A 133 11.03 -10.85 -16.74
CA THR A 133 10.88 -10.37 -18.12
C THR A 133 9.66 -9.49 -18.33
N GLU A 134 9.21 -8.81 -17.25
CA GLU A 134 7.98 -8.00 -17.22
C GLU A 134 8.25 -6.57 -16.79
N LYS A 135 8.46 -5.70 -17.78
CA LYS A 135 8.79 -4.28 -17.55
C LYS A 135 7.70 -3.50 -16.81
N LEU A 136 6.46 -3.94 -16.90
CA LEU A 136 5.29 -3.31 -16.29
C LEU A 136 4.92 -3.91 -14.93
N ALA A 137 5.67 -4.89 -14.43
CA ALA A 137 5.45 -5.42 -13.09
C ALA A 137 5.46 -4.31 -12.03
N ARG A 138 4.45 -4.31 -11.18
CA ARG A 138 4.35 -3.42 -10.02
C ARG A 138 4.97 -4.10 -8.83
N VAL A 139 5.86 -3.40 -8.15
CA VAL A 139 6.66 -3.98 -7.05
C VAL A 139 6.37 -3.24 -5.75
N LEU A 140 5.78 -3.94 -4.80
CA LEU A 140 5.71 -3.56 -3.39
C LEU A 140 6.91 -4.20 -2.68
N GLN A 141 7.68 -3.44 -1.93
CA GLN A 141 8.94 -3.93 -1.35
C GLN A 141 9.30 -3.23 -0.05
N ILE A 142 10.30 -3.78 0.63
CA ILE A 142 10.91 -3.19 1.82
C ILE A 142 12.30 -2.67 1.52
N GLY A 143 12.71 -1.62 2.24
CA GLY A 143 14.07 -1.11 2.26
C GLY A 143 14.88 -1.63 3.45
N LEU A 144 16.14 -1.19 3.54
CA LEU A 144 17.11 -1.60 4.57
C LEU A 144 16.60 -1.45 6.01
N GLY A 145 15.86 -0.39 6.31
CA GLY A 145 15.32 -0.19 7.66
C GLY A 145 14.36 -1.30 8.08
N ALA A 146 13.50 -1.76 7.16
CA ALA A 146 12.57 -2.85 7.43
C ALA A 146 13.25 -4.22 7.48
N GLU A 147 14.27 -4.46 6.66
CA GLU A 147 15.13 -5.65 6.76
C GLU A 147 15.83 -5.75 8.11
N ASN A 148 16.25 -4.62 8.67
CA ASN A 148 16.83 -4.50 9.99
C ASN A 148 15.80 -4.41 11.12
N LEU A 149 14.53 -4.69 10.83
CA LEU A 149 13.41 -4.71 11.78
C LEU A 149 13.20 -3.38 12.52
N VAL A 150 13.53 -2.27 11.88
CA VAL A 150 13.21 -0.94 12.43
C VAL A 150 11.70 -0.83 12.57
N ARG A 151 11.21 -0.65 13.81
CA ARG A 151 9.80 -0.80 14.18
C ARG A 151 8.82 0.13 13.45
N PHE A 152 9.29 1.16 12.79
CA PHE A 152 8.53 2.05 11.91
C PHE A 152 8.89 1.88 10.43
N GLY A 153 9.57 0.79 10.06
CA GLY A 153 9.90 0.48 8.68
C GLY A 153 8.66 0.46 7.78
N ALA A 154 8.75 1.11 6.64
CA ALA A 154 7.65 1.24 5.67
C ALA A 154 7.70 0.15 4.59
N LEU A 155 6.53 -0.09 3.96
CA LEU A 155 6.45 -0.68 2.64
C LEU A 155 6.48 0.43 1.60
N THR A 156 7.09 0.18 0.45
CA THR A 156 7.07 1.13 -0.67
C THR A 156 6.66 0.44 -1.97
N ASN A 157 5.86 1.13 -2.77
CA ASN A 157 5.59 0.72 -4.15
C ASN A 157 5.94 1.83 -5.13
N GLU A 158 6.46 1.44 -6.30
CA GLU A 158 6.92 2.34 -7.36
C GLU A 158 7.87 3.45 -6.87
N LEU A 159 8.62 3.19 -5.81
CA LEU A 159 9.62 4.08 -5.21
C LEU A 159 9.07 5.42 -4.66
N ARG A 160 7.74 5.59 -4.64
CA ARG A 160 7.10 6.88 -4.35
C ARG A 160 5.93 6.81 -3.38
N HIS A 161 5.28 5.65 -3.28
CA HIS A 161 4.09 5.47 -2.45
C HIS A 161 4.42 4.55 -1.29
N PHE A 162 4.07 4.96 -0.07
CA PHE A 162 4.51 4.29 1.14
C PHE A 162 3.33 3.93 2.04
N ASN A 163 3.31 2.68 2.53
CA ASN A 163 2.62 2.35 3.75
C ASN A 163 3.54 2.73 4.91
N GLY A 164 3.55 4.00 5.27
CA GLY A 164 4.57 4.63 6.11
C GLY A 164 4.28 4.59 7.61
N ARG A 165 3.14 4.03 8.03
CA ARG A 165 2.73 3.99 9.45
C ARG A 165 2.73 2.57 10.00
N SER A 166 2.74 2.49 11.33
CA SER A 166 2.54 1.24 12.10
C SER A 166 3.59 0.15 11.88
N GLY A 167 4.66 0.40 11.09
CA GLY A 167 5.77 -0.53 10.94
C GLY A 167 5.49 -1.78 10.10
N MET A 168 4.61 -1.71 9.13
CA MET A 168 4.23 -2.85 8.29
C MET A 168 5.42 -3.42 7.49
N GLY A 169 6.39 -2.57 7.13
CA GLY A 169 7.62 -3.03 6.50
C GLY A 169 8.46 -3.93 7.41
N ALA A 170 8.57 -3.59 8.70
CA ALA A 170 9.29 -4.45 9.65
C ALA A 170 8.61 -5.81 9.82
N VAL A 171 7.26 -5.86 9.79
CA VAL A 171 6.52 -7.13 9.81
C VAL A 171 6.83 -7.96 8.56
N MET A 172 6.88 -7.35 7.37
CA MET A 172 7.25 -8.03 6.13
C MET A 172 8.70 -8.53 6.17
N GLY A 173 9.62 -7.71 6.68
CA GLY A 173 11.03 -8.06 6.89
C GLY A 173 11.22 -9.22 7.87
N SER A 174 10.46 -9.24 8.98
CA SER A 174 10.51 -10.35 9.95
C SER A 174 10.06 -11.69 9.34
N LYS A 175 9.26 -11.66 8.28
CA LYS A 175 8.85 -12.84 7.52
C LYS A 175 9.84 -13.25 6.43
N GLN A 176 10.96 -12.53 6.30
CA GLN A 176 11.94 -12.72 5.23
C GLN A 176 11.36 -12.51 3.82
N VAL A 177 10.35 -11.64 3.69
CA VAL A 177 9.78 -11.28 2.39
C VAL A 177 10.33 -9.93 1.94
N LYS A 178 11.09 -9.92 0.84
CA LYS A 178 11.71 -8.71 0.27
C LYS A 178 10.71 -7.89 -0.53
N ALA A 179 9.92 -8.56 -1.35
CA ALA A 179 9.00 -7.88 -2.27
C ALA A 179 7.79 -8.75 -2.61
N VAL A 180 6.76 -8.08 -3.11
CA VAL A 180 5.62 -8.68 -3.83
C VAL A 180 5.50 -7.98 -5.17
N ALA A 181 5.86 -8.68 -6.23
CA ALA A 181 5.76 -8.20 -7.60
C ALA A 181 4.49 -8.75 -8.24
N VAL A 182 3.77 -7.90 -8.95
CA VAL A 182 2.47 -8.25 -9.53
C VAL A 182 2.35 -7.78 -10.97
N ARG A 183 1.75 -8.60 -11.81
CA ARG A 183 1.28 -8.25 -13.15
C ARG A 183 -0.07 -8.90 -13.42
N GLY A 184 -1.09 -8.08 -13.71
CA GLY A 184 -2.43 -8.51 -14.06
C GLY A 184 -2.77 -8.17 -15.52
N ALA A 185 -3.41 -9.10 -16.24
CA ALA A 185 -3.93 -8.90 -17.58
C ALA A 185 -5.44 -8.56 -17.60
N GLY A 186 -6.13 -8.68 -16.47
CA GLY A 186 -7.55 -8.43 -16.34
C GLY A 186 -7.96 -6.95 -16.51
N LYS A 187 -9.25 -6.71 -16.51
CA LYS A 187 -9.82 -5.35 -16.55
C LYS A 187 -10.82 -5.19 -15.42
N TYR A 188 -10.70 -4.11 -14.67
CA TYR A 188 -11.57 -3.84 -13.52
C TYR A 188 -13.06 -3.90 -13.87
N LEU A 189 -13.45 -3.29 -14.99
CA LEU A 189 -14.86 -3.20 -15.38
C LEU A 189 -15.48 -4.53 -15.80
N GLU A 190 -14.67 -5.54 -16.16
CA GLU A 190 -15.16 -6.88 -16.51
C GLU A 190 -15.70 -7.64 -15.30
N THR A 191 -15.28 -7.28 -14.08
CA THR A 191 -15.74 -7.90 -12.84
C THR A 191 -16.93 -7.17 -12.19
N ALA A 192 -17.29 -6.00 -12.70
CA ALA A 192 -18.40 -5.22 -12.17
C ALA A 192 -19.74 -5.76 -12.67
N TYR A 193 -20.73 -5.82 -11.77
CA TYR A 193 -22.10 -6.23 -12.11
C TYR A 193 -22.70 -5.35 -13.22
N GLU A 194 -22.49 -4.04 -13.13
CA GLU A 194 -22.86 -3.07 -14.16
C GLU A 194 -21.64 -2.18 -14.46
N SER A 195 -20.95 -2.42 -15.56
CA SER A 195 -19.73 -1.71 -15.93
C SER A 195 -19.99 -0.29 -16.46
N GLN A 196 -21.09 -0.10 -17.21
CA GLN A 196 -21.39 1.16 -17.87
C GLN A 196 -21.60 2.33 -16.89
N PRO A 197 -22.44 2.22 -15.82
CA PRO A 197 -22.62 3.29 -14.85
C PRO A 197 -21.32 3.68 -14.12
N ILE A 198 -20.46 2.70 -13.84
CA ILE A 198 -19.15 2.93 -13.21
C ILE A 198 -18.23 3.71 -14.15
N GLY A 199 -18.17 3.33 -15.43
CA GLY A 199 -17.40 4.02 -16.45
C GLY A 199 -17.86 5.46 -16.66
N ASP A 200 -19.17 5.69 -16.72
CA ASP A 200 -19.77 7.01 -16.92
C ASP A 200 -19.55 7.91 -15.69
N LEU A 201 -19.64 7.35 -14.48
CA LEU A 201 -19.28 8.07 -13.26
C LEU A 201 -17.80 8.48 -13.27
N GLY A 202 -16.90 7.59 -13.70
CA GLY A 202 -15.47 7.89 -13.85
C GLY A 202 -15.21 9.08 -14.77
N LYS A 203 -15.84 9.09 -15.95
CA LYS A 203 -15.73 10.20 -16.91
C LYS A 203 -16.28 11.52 -16.33
N ARG A 204 -17.42 11.46 -15.63
CA ARG A 204 -18.02 12.62 -14.98
C ARG A 204 -17.14 13.19 -13.87
N LEU A 205 -16.59 12.33 -13.03
CA LEU A 205 -15.66 12.74 -11.96
C LEU A 205 -14.37 13.33 -12.52
N ALA A 206 -13.79 12.73 -13.57
CA ALA A 206 -12.59 13.25 -14.22
C ALA A 206 -12.81 14.68 -14.77
N ARG A 207 -13.99 14.95 -15.35
CA ARG A 207 -14.37 16.29 -15.79
C ARG A 207 -14.53 17.24 -14.61
N ALA A 208 -15.29 16.84 -13.58
CA ALA A 208 -15.54 17.67 -12.40
C ALA A 208 -14.23 18.04 -11.68
N VAL A 209 -13.29 17.11 -11.53
CA VAL A 209 -11.95 17.37 -10.93
C VAL A 209 -11.17 18.38 -11.77
N LYS A 210 -11.24 18.27 -13.11
CA LYS A 210 -10.54 19.21 -14.02
C LYS A 210 -11.13 20.62 -13.96
N GLU A 211 -12.42 20.74 -13.80
CA GLU A 211 -13.15 22.03 -13.81
C GLU A 211 -13.19 22.70 -12.42
N HIS A 212 -12.93 21.96 -11.33
CA HIS A 212 -13.05 22.49 -9.97
C HIS A 212 -11.81 23.33 -9.59
N PRO A 213 -11.97 24.59 -9.17
CA PRO A 213 -10.86 25.50 -8.90
C PRO A 213 -9.84 24.99 -7.87
N SER A 214 -10.32 24.39 -6.78
CA SER A 214 -9.43 23.85 -5.73
C SER A 214 -8.61 22.64 -6.19
N SER A 215 -9.10 21.91 -7.20
CA SER A 215 -8.36 20.76 -7.75
C SER A 215 -7.16 21.19 -8.58
N TRP A 216 -7.23 22.36 -9.21
CA TRP A 216 -6.14 22.92 -9.99
C TRP A 216 -4.90 23.16 -9.13
N ASP A 217 -5.07 23.82 -7.98
CA ASP A 217 -3.98 24.10 -7.06
C ASP A 217 -3.29 22.80 -6.59
N LEU A 218 -4.07 21.78 -6.26
CA LEU A 218 -3.54 20.49 -5.84
C LEU A 218 -2.82 19.74 -6.99
N GLN A 219 -3.31 19.86 -8.23
CA GLN A 219 -2.67 19.25 -9.39
C GLN A 219 -1.33 19.91 -9.72
N VAL A 220 -1.25 21.23 -9.63
CA VAL A 220 -0.05 22.00 -10.00
C VAL A 220 0.98 22.01 -8.88
N LYS A 221 0.54 22.24 -7.64
CA LYS A 221 1.44 22.45 -6.49
C LYS A 221 1.60 21.18 -5.63
N GLY A 222 0.70 20.18 -5.79
CA GLY A 222 0.65 19.02 -4.90
C GLY A 222 0.37 19.39 -3.44
N THR A 223 0.68 18.49 -2.53
CA THR A 223 0.52 18.70 -1.07
C THR A 223 1.25 19.95 -0.53
N PRO A 224 2.44 20.34 -1.05
CA PRO A 224 3.09 21.59 -0.64
C PRO A 224 2.23 22.84 -0.81
N GLY A 225 1.29 22.84 -1.76
CA GLY A 225 0.33 23.95 -1.94
C GLY A 225 -0.55 24.24 -0.72
N LEU A 226 -0.70 23.29 0.20
CA LEU A 226 -1.46 23.46 1.43
C LEU A 226 -0.68 24.20 2.54
N THR A 227 0.64 24.32 2.42
CA THR A 227 1.53 24.80 3.48
C THR A 227 1.14 26.17 4.00
N ALA A 228 0.84 27.14 3.11
CA ALA A 228 0.46 28.49 3.51
C ALA A 228 -0.88 28.51 4.26
N GLY A 229 -1.88 27.77 3.79
CA GLY A 229 -3.18 27.67 4.45
C GLY A 229 -3.10 27.01 5.82
N LEU A 230 -2.34 25.93 5.95
CA LEU A 230 -2.10 25.25 7.23
C LEU A 230 -1.36 26.16 8.23
N ASN A 231 -0.39 26.94 7.72
CA ASN A 231 0.33 27.90 8.54
C ASN A 231 -0.58 29.02 9.07
N ALA A 232 -1.39 29.60 8.19
CA ALA A 232 -2.34 30.64 8.55
C ALA A 232 -3.40 30.14 9.56
N ALA A 233 -3.78 28.88 9.46
CA ALA A 233 -4.69 28.23 10.41
C ALA A 233 -4.03 27.81 11.74
N GLY A 234 -2.71 27.95 11.88
CA GLY A 234 -1.98 27.54 13.09
C GLY A 234 -1.87 26.04 13.31
N ILE A 235 -2.00 25.25 12.23
CA ILE A 235 -1.98 23.78 12.26
C ILE A 235 -0.87 23.15 11.40
N LEU A 236 0.11 23.95 10.95
CA LEU A 236 1.31 23.43 10.27
C LEU A 236 2.26 22.83 11.31
N PRO A 237 2.45 21.48 11.32
CA PRO A 237 3.34 20.84 12.28
C PRO A 237 4.76 21.40 12.18
N THR A 238 5.21 22.07 13.23
CA THR A 238 6.50 22.77 13.28
C THR A 238 7.24 22.34 14.54
N ARG A 239 8.57 22.18 14.44
CA ARG A 239 9.45 21.78 15.56
C ARG A 239 8.93 20.56 16.31
N ASN A 240 8.72 19.48 15.57
CA ASN A 240 8.20 18.21 16.09
C ASN A 240 6.85 18.38 16.84
N PHE A 241 5.90 19.10 16.24
CA PHE A 241 4.54 19.36 16.74
C PHE A 241 4.48 20.27 17.99
N HIS A 242 5.59 20.91 18.40
CA HIS A 242 5.58 21.90 19.48
C HIS A 242 4.96 23.22 19.06
N GLN A 243 4.88 23.49 17.76
CA GLN A 243 4.30 24.71 17.20
C GLN A 243 3.39 24.35 16.01
N GLY A 244 2.37 25.17 15.81
CA GLY A 244 1.42 25.04 14.70
C GLY A 244 1.69 26.02 13.54
N ALA A 245 2.69 26.89 13.67
CA ALA A 245 3.07 27.85 12.65
C ALA A 245 4.59 27.90 12.48
N PHE A 246 5.03 28.05 11.22
CA PHE A 246 6.43 28.15 10.84
C PHE A 246 6.74 29.55 10.33
N GLU A 247 7.67 30.23 10.94
CA GLU A 247 8.08 31.60 10.63
C GLU A 247 8.65 31.79 9.23
N GLY A 248 9.25 30.72 8.69
CA GLY A 248 9.85 30.70 7.35
C GLY A 248 8.92 30.26 6.22
N VAL A 249 7.60 30.19 6.47
CA VAL A 249 6.63 29.64 5.49
C VAL A 249 6.67 30.32 4.12
N GLU A 250 6.97 31.62 4.08
CA GLU A 250 7.06 32.39 2.82
C GLU A 250 8.17 31.86 1.89
N LYS A 251 9.21 31.26 2.47
CA LYS A 251 10.30 30.62 1.69
C LYS A 251 9.92 29.25 1.13
N LEU A 252 8.79 28.69 1.58
CA LEU A 252 8.26 27.39 1.14
C LEU A 252 7.07 27.54 0.19
N ARG A 253 6.72 28.77 -0.19
CA ARG A 253 5.64 29.03 -1.16
C ARG A 253 6.10 28.68 -2.58
N TRP A 254 5.16 28.16 -3.33
CA TRP A 254 5.23 27.97 -4.76
C TRP A 254 4.66 29.18 -5.49
#